data_6196ec5ef48d7b99eb6b2062970ead0b
#
_entry.id   6196ec5ef48d7b99eb6b2062970ead0b
#
_cell.length_a   1.000
_cell.length_b   1.000
_cell.length_c   1.000
_cell.angle_alpha   90.00
_cell.angle_beta   90.00
_cell.angle_gamma   90.00
#
_symmetry.space_group_name_H-M   'P 1'
#
loop_
_entity.id
_entity.type
_entity.pdbx_description
1 polymer ?
#
loop_
_entity_poly.entity_id
_entity_poly.type
_entity_poly.pdbx_seq_one_letter_code
_entity_poly.pdbx_strand_id
1 'polypeptide(L)'
;MGELNKINGNFELDGQFYNNLPTILIPTGTTETIDFDNGNLQILDLGSATGNVTLTYSNPIAGATYYLKVIQGVTSRTLVYPAIVKWNGATALIPTTTNDAIDLITMFYDGTNYLASYTTNYS
;
A
#
# COMPACT_ATOMS: atom_id res chain seq x y z
N MET A 1 4.77 -23.47 -8.41
CA MET A 1 5.43 -22.18 -8.42
C MET A 1 6.43 -22.10 -9.55
N GLY A 2 6.34 -21.08 -10.33
CA GLY A 2 7.28 -20.90 -11.42
C GLY A 2 8.68 -20.63 -10.92
N GLU A 3 9.64 -20.89 -11.76
CA GLU A 3 11.00 -20.53 -11.41
C GLU A 3 11.23 -19.03 -11.59
N LEU A 4 12.16 -18.52 -10.81
CA LEU A 4 12.56 -17.14 -10.86
C LEU A 4 13.55 -16.92 -11.99
N ASN A 5 13.19 -16.04 -12.90
CA ASN A 5 14.11 -15.59 -13.93
C ASN A 5 14.88 -14.39 -13.43
N LYS A 6 16.21 -14.49 -13.46
CA LYS A 6 17.09 -13.38 -13.11
C LYS A 6 17.65 -12.79 -14.39
N ILE A 7 17.64 -11.46 -14.44
CA ILE A 7 18.22 -10.71 -15.55
C ILE A 7 19.46 -10.00 -15.02
N ASN A 8 20.62 -10.37 -15.56
CA ASN A 8 21.89 -9.73 -15.25
C ASN A 8 22.22 -8.74 -16.36
N GLY A 9 22.55 -7.50 -15.98
CA GLY A 9 22.86 -6.45 -16.94
C GLY A 9 21.64 -5.62 -17.27
N ASN A 10 21.59 -5.10 -18.48
CA ASN A 10 20.50 -4.21 -18.89
C ASN A 10 19.23 -4.98 -19.16
N PHE A 11 18.13 -4.40 -18.73
CA PHE A 11 16.79 -4.92 -18.98
C PHE A 11 16.05 -3.95 -19.87
N GLU A 12 15.57 -4.44 -21.02
CA GLU A 12 14.79 -3.65 -21.96
C GLU A 12 13.37 -4.18 -22.02
N LEU A 13 12.39 -3.28 -21.90
CA LEU A 13 10.99 -3.61 -21.96
C LEU A 13 10.37 -2.98 -23.19
N ASP A 14 9.76 -3.80 -24.05
CA ASP A 14 9.03 -3.34 -25.21
C ASP A 14 7.55 -3.27 -24.88
N GLY A 15 7.01 -2.06 -24.80
CA GLY A 15 5.61 -1.82 -24.45
C GLY A 15 5.45 -1.16 -23.08
N GLN A 16 4.34 -1.46 -22.43
CA GLN A 16 4.02 -0.86 -21.14
C GLN A 16 4.60 -1.67 -19.99
N PHE A 17 5.07 -0.96 -18.97
CA PHE A 17 5.42 -1.53 -17.67
C PHE A 17 4.30 -1.19 -16.69
N TYR A 18 3.68 -2.19 -16.07
CA TYR A 18 2.55 -1.96 -15.18
C TYR A 18 2.48 -3.02 -14.08
N ASN A 19 1.81 -2.66 -12.98
CA ASN A 19 1.50 -3.61 -11.92
C ASN A 19 0.18 -4.31 -12.23
N ASN A 20 0.09 -5.60 -11.92
CA ASN A 20 -1.18 -6.28 -11.98
C ASN A 20 -2.14 -5.69 -10.94
N LEU A 21 -3.40 -5.56 -11.30
CA LEU A 21 -4.41 -5.13 -10.34
C LEU A 21 -4.65 -6.26 -9.33
N PRO A 22 -4.52 -5.98 -8.03
CA PRO A 22 -4.74 -6.99 -6.99
C PRO A 22 -6.22 -7.15 -6.70
N THR A 23 -6.53 -8.20 -5.92
CA THR A 23 -7.81 -8.27 -5.22
C THR A 23 -7.88 -7.14 -4.19
N ILE A 24 -9.04 -6.46 -4.14
CA ILE A 24 -9.23 -5.37 -3.18
C ILE A 24 -9.34 -5.97 -1.77
N LEU A 25 -8.57 -5.43 -0.82
CA LEU A 25 -8.65 -5.80 0.58
C LEU A 25 -9.78 -5.00 1.23
N ILE A 26 -10.73 -5.71 1.83
CA ILE A 26 -11.92 -5.10 2.44
C ILE A 26 -12.00 -5.58 3.89
N PRO A 27 -11.30 -4.92 4.82
CA PRO A 27 -11.38 -5.31 6.23
C PRO A 27 -12.81 -5.12 6.76
N THR A 28 -13.28 -6.13 7.48
CA THR A 28 -14.59 -6.12 8.12
C THR A 28 -14.50 -5.88 9.63
N GLY A 29 -13.30 -5.69 10.13
CA GLY A 29 -13.00 -5.40 11.53
C GLY A 29 -12.08 -4.19 11.63
N THR A 30 -11.05 -4.34 12.47
CA THR A 30 -10.10 -3.28 12.81
C THR A 30 -8.65 -3.63 12.50
N THR A 31 -8.40 -4.71 11.76
CA THR A 31 -7.05 -5.14 11.36
C THR A 31 -7.04 -5.58 9.91
N GLU A 32 -5.91 -5.39 9.26
CA GLU A 32 -5.67 -5.90 7.91
C GLU A 32 -4.19 -6.14 7.69
N THR A 33 -3.86 -7.21 7.00
CA THR A 33 -2.49 -7.49 6.57
C THR A 33 -2.33 -7.17 5.09
N ILE A 34 -1.33 -6.34 4.80
CA ILE A 34 -0.93 -6.04 3.42
C ILE A 34 0.23 -6.98 3.10
N ASP A 35 -0.03 -7.99 2.28
CA ASP A 35 0.97 -8.99 1.88
C ASP A 35 1.53 -8.62 0.51
N PHE A 36 2.80 -8.20 0.49
CA PHE A 36 3.45 -7.76 -0.75
C PHE A 36 3.82 -8.91 -1.69
N ASP A 37 3.69 -10.17 -1.25
CA ASP A 37 3.74 -11.30 -2.19
C ASP A 37 2.59 -11.26 -3.20
N ASN A 38 1.50 -10.58 -2.87
CA ASN A 38 0.36 -10.42 -3.78
C ASN A 38 0.54 -9.31 -4.82
N GLY A 39 1.66 -8.63 -4.78
CA GLY A 39 2.02 -7.60 -5.78
C GLY A 39 2.44 -6.28 -5.16
N ASN A 40 3.04 -5.44 -5.99
CA ASN A 40 3.58 -4.15 -5.54
C ASN A 40 2.48 -3.10 -5.35
N LEU A 41 1.36 -3.25 -6.02
CA LEU A 41 0.18 -2.40 -5.85
C LEU A 41 -0.85 -3.15 -5.02
N GLN A 42 -1.28 -2.54 -3.91
CA GLN A 42 -2.35 -3.06 -3.06
C GLN A 42 -3.45 -2.01 -2.96
N ILE A 43 -4.69 -2.49 -2.83
CA ILE A 43 -5.86 -1.62 -2.72
C ILE A 43 -6.59 -1.97 -1.43
N LEU A 44 -6.85 -0.95 -0.61
CA LEU A 44 -7.52 -1.08 0.70
C LEU A 44 -8.81 -0.27 0.68
N ASP A 45 -9.93 -0.94 0.84
CA ASP A 45 -11.25 -0.31 0.92
C ASP A 45 -11.74 -0.34 2.37
N LEU A 46 -11.94 0.83 2.96
CA LEU A 46 -12.31 0.98 4.36
C LEU A 46 -13.82 0.97 4.59
N GLY A 47 -14.61 0.76 3.53
CA GLY A 47 -16.08 0.88 3.60
C GLY A 47 -16.76 -0.08 4.55
N SER A 48 -16.16 -1.23 4.84
CA SER A 48 -16.73 -2.26 5.72
C SER A 48 -16.05 -2.35 7.09
N ALA A 49 -15.05 -1.52 7.35
CA ALA A 49 -14.33 -1.53 8.63
C ALA A 49 -15.26 -1.08 9.76
N THR A 50 -15.11 -1.72 10.92
CA THR A 50 -15.92 -1.41 12.12
C THR A 50 -15.25 -0.41 13.06
N GLY A 51 -14.03 -0.02 12.76
CA GLY A 51 -13.25 0.96 13.52
C GLY A 51 -12.03 1.37 12.72
N ASN A 52 -11.13 2.13 13.34
CA ASN A 52 -9.85 2.44 12.74
C ASN A 52 -9.05 1.16 12.51
N VAL A 53 -8.32 1.08 11.41
CA VAL A 53 -7.69 -0.18 10.99
C VAL A 53 -6.19 -0.15 11.27
N THR A 54 -5.73 -1.16 11.99
CA THR A 54 -4.30 -1.39 12.21
C THR A 54 -3.76 -2.27 11.09
N LEU A 55 -2.74 -1.79 10.39
CA LEU A 55 -2.11 -2.49 9.28
C LEU A 55 -0.88 -3.26 9.75
N THR A 56 -0.72 -4.44 9.17
CA THR A 56 0.51 -5.22 9.22
C THR A 56 1.02 -5.36 7.78
N TYR A 57 2.32 -5.17 7.58
CA TYR A 57 2.96 -5.39 6.28
C TYR A 57 3.77 -6.67 6.32
N SER A 58 3.66 -7.49 5.29
CA SER A 58 4.39 -8.76 5.23
C SER A 58 5.05 -8.96 3.86
N ASN A 59 6.13 -9.75 3.88
CA ASN A 59 6.85 -10.21 2.70
C ASN A 59 7.39 -9.11 1.79
N PRO A 60 8.00 -8.03 2.33
CA PRO A 60 8.64 -7.03 1.48
C PRO A 60 9.97 -7.55 0.94
N ILE A 61 10.36 -7.00 -0.21
CA ILE A 61 11.67 -7.26 -0.81
C ILE A 61 12.47 -5.97 -0.76
N ALA A 62 13.68 -6.03 -0.21
CA ALA A 62 14.57 -4.87 -0.15
C ALA A 62 14.84 -4.32 -1.56
N GLY A 63 14.68 -3.02 -1.71
CA GLY A 63 14.85 -2.34 -3.00
C GLY A 63 13.58 -2.20 -3.81
N ALA A 64 12.46 -2.79 -3.36
CA ALA A 64 11.20 -2.67 -4.07
C ALA A 64 10.44 -1.39 -3.69
N THR A 65 9.65 -0.90 -4.62
CA THR A 65 8.70 0.19 -4.39
C THR A 65 7.29 -0.38 -4.38
N TYR A 66 6.50 0.03 -3.39
CA TYR A 66 5.14 -0.42 -3.18
C TYR A 66 4.18 0.75 -3.21
N TYR A 67 2.96 0.48 -3.66
CA TYR A 67 1.86 1.44 -3.68
C TYR A 67 0.68 0.89 -2.91
N LEU A 68 0.11 1.72 -2.05
CA LEU A 68 -1.13 1.39 -1.35
C LEU A 68 -2.18 2.46 -1.68
N LYS A 69 -3.21 2.04 -2.38
CA LYS A 69 -4.38 2.86 -2.68
C LYS A 69 -5.39 2.67 -1.57
N VAL A 70 -5.76 3.75 -0.88
CA VAL A 70 -6.72 3.71 0.23
C VAL A 70 -8.00 4.39 -0.22
N ILE A 71 -9.13 3.69 -0.08
CA ILE A 71 -10.46 4.19 -0.43
C ILE A 71 -11.24 4.36 0.87
N GLN A 72 -11.72 5.58 1.15
CA GLN A 72 -12.47 5.87 2.36
C GLN A 72 -13.92 5.40 2.26
N GLY A 73 -14.47 5.02 3.41
CA GLY A 73 -15.88 4.62 3.52
C GLY A 73 -16.81 5.76 3.92
N VAL A 74 -18.11 5.44 4.02
CA VAL A 74 -19.15 6.38 4.48
C VAL A 74 -18.83 6.86 5.90
N THR A 75 -18.45 5.94 6.78
CA THR A 75 -17.91 6.31 8.10
C THR A 75 -16.41 6.42 7.95
N SER A 76 -15.85 7.60 8.22
CA SER A 76 -14.42 7.81 8.05
C SER A 76 -13.61 6.99 9.06
N ARG A 77 -12.53 6.39 8.58
CA ARG A 77 -11.61 5.59 9.38
C ARG A 77 -10.21 6.14 9.25
N THR A 78 -9.41 5.97 10.29
CA THR A 78 -7.97 6.23 10.25
C THR A 78 -7.21 4.92 10.19
N LEU A 79 -5.92 5.01 9.90
CA LEU A 79 -5.02 3.86 9.82
C LEU A 79 -3.93 3.97 10.87
N VAL A 80 -3.56 2.82 11.44
CA VAL A 80 -2.36 2.67 12.26
C VAL A 80 -1.36 1.86 11.44
N TYR A 81 -0.19 2.43 11.21
CA TYR A 81 0.82 1.84 10.34
C TYR A 81 1.89 1.12 11.16
N PRO A 82 2.60 0.13 10.57
CA PRO A 82 3.76 -0.45 11.25
C PRO A 82 4.80 0.60 11.64
N ALA A 83 5.46 0.41 12.78
CA ALA A 83 6.42 1.38 13.32
C ALA A 83 7.63 1.60 12.39
N ILE A 84 7.93 0.64 11.52
CA ILE A 84 9.04 0.75 10.57
C ILE A 84 8.70 1.59 9.34
N VAL A 85 7.49 2.11 9.24
CA VAL A 85 7.15 3.08 8.19
C VAL A 85 7.66 4.45 8.60
N LYS A 86 8.52 5.02 7.80
CA LYS A 86 9.10 6.34 8.00
C LYS A 86 8.51 7.29 6.97
N TRP A 87 7.91 8.35 7.45
CA TRP A 87 7.13 9.26 6.61
C TRP A 87 7.94 10.46 6.19
N ASN A 88 7.79 10.87 4.95
CA ASN A 88 8.33 12.14 4.48
C ASN A 88 7.76 13.27 5.34
N GLY A 89 8.66 14.11 5.89
CA GLY A 89 8.26 15.19 6.80
C GLY A 89 7.80 14.69 8.17
N ALA A 90 8.02 13.41 8.49
CA ALA A 90 7.72 12.79 9.80
C ALA A 90 6.22 12.80 10.16
N THR A 91 5.35 13.00 9.19
CA THR A 91 3.90 13.03 9.41
C THR A 91 3.22 11.88 8.66
N ALA A 92 2.62 10.96 9.40
CA ALA A 92 1.89 9.83 8.83
C ALA A 92 0.61 10.30 8.12
N LEU A 93 0.22 9.58 7.08
CA LEU A 93 -1.05 9.84 6.40
C LEU A 93 -2.23 9.63 7.36
N ILE A 94 -3.09 10.63 7.45
CA ILE A 94 -4.44 10.49 7.96
C ILE A 94 -5.36 10.45 6.74
N PRO A 95 -6.04 9.33 6.47
CA PRO A 95 -6.87 9.22 5.28
C PRO A 95 -7.91 10.32 5.18
N THR A 96 -8.11 10.83 3.97
CA THR A 96 -9.16 11.82 3.68
C THR A 96 -10.50 11.29 4.17
N THR A 97 -11.29 12.13 4.82
CA THR A 97 -12.50 11.71 5.52
C THR A 97 -13.74 11.62 4.63
N THR A 98 -13.68 12.19 3.43
CA THR A 98 -14.81 12.16 2.50
C THR A 98 -15.05 10.75 1.99
N ASN A 99 -16.32 10.33 1.94
CA ASN A 99 -16.69 9.03 1.37
C ASN A 99 -16.17 8.89 -0.06
N ASP A 100 -15.64 7.73 -0.37
CA ASP A 100 -15.04 7.36 -1.66
C ASP A 100 -13.80 8.16 -2.06
N ALA A 101 -13.29 9.05 -1.20
CA ALA A 101 -12.03 9.72 -1.45
C ALA A 101 -10.88 8.71 -1.47
N ILE A 102 -9.93 8.94 -2.35
CA ILE A 102 -8.79 8.06 -2.56
C ILE A 102 -7.53 8.79 -2.13
N ASP A 103 -6.71 8.11 -1.32
CA ASP A 103 -5.36 8.53 -1.00
C ASP A 103 -4.39 7.48 -1.55
N LEU A 104 -3.21 7.92 -1.96
CA LEU A 104 -2.20 7.04 -2.50
C LEU A 104 -0.91 7.16 -1.69
N ILE A 105 -0.46 6.04 -1.13
CA ILE A 105 0.82 5.94 -0.43
C ILE A 105 1.83 5.29 -1.36
N THR A 106 3.00 5.90 -1.46
CA THR A 106 4.15 5.33 -2.16
C THR A 106 5.23 5.02 -1.15
N MET A 107 5.76 3.80 -1.17
CA MET A 107 6.75 3.34 -0.21
C MET A 107 7.91 2.66 -0.91
N PHE A 108 9.12 3.03 -0.51
CA PHE A 108 10.33 2.31 -0.88
C PHE A 108 10.82 1.52 0.33
N TYR A 109 10.98 0.21 0.18
CA TYR A 109 11.51 -0.63 1.26
C TYR A 109 13.02 -0.78 1.10
N ASP A 110 13.79 -0.24 2.06
CA ASP A 110 15.25 -0.25 2.00
C ASP A 110 15.89 -1.50 2.63
N GLY A 111 15.08 -2.47 3.06
CA GLY A 111 15.52 -3.66 3.78
C GLY A 111 15.35 -3.56 5.29
N THR A 112 15.11 -2.37 5.81
CA THR A 112 14.89 -2.10 7.24
C THR A 112 13.61 -1.31 7.47
N ASN A 113 13.41 -0.24 6.71
CA ASN A 113 12.27 0.66 6.84
C ASN A 113 11.55 0.84 5.51
N TYR A 114 10.27 1.18 5.60
CA TYR A 114 9.52 1.70 4.45
C TYR A 114 9.62 3.22 4.46
N LEU A 115 10.18 3.79 3.40
CA LEU A 115 10.28 5.23 3.24
C LEU A 115 9.06 5.69 2.47
N ALA A 116 8.13 6.34 3.15
CA ALA A 116 6.78 6.58 2.63
C ALA A 116 6.51 8.05 2.37
N SER A 117 5.77 8.31 1.31
CA SER A 117 5.15 9.59 1.00
C SER A 117 3.73 9.35 0.52
N TYR A 118 2.92 10.41 0.42
CA TYR A 118 1.52 10.23 0.01
C TYR A 118 0.99 11.46 -0.72
N THR A 119 -0.06 11.19 -1.51
CA THR A 119 -0.93 12.21 -2.08
C THR A 119 -2.36 11.89 -1.69
N THR A 120 -3.20 12.93 -1.53
CA THR A 120 -4.50 12.76 -0.89
C THR A 120 -5.64 13.32 -1.72
N ASN A 121 -6.85 12.85 -1.41
CA ASN A 121 -8.11 13.43 -1.83
C ASN A 121 -8.29 13.44 -3.34
N TYR A 122 -8.06 12.29 -3.96
CA TYR A 122 -8.54 12.04 -5.31
C TYR A 122 -10.05 11.77 -5.22
N SER A 123 -10.86 12.73 -5.59
CA SER A 123 -12.31 12.62 -5.46
C SER A 123 -13.04 13.23 -6.64
#